data_2d2dd0eb72472b3106f3acd0ab93e317
#
_entry.id   2d2dd0eb72472b3106f3acd0ab93e317
#
_cell.length_a   1.000
_cell.length_b   1.000
_cell.length_c   1.000
_cell.angle_alpha   90.00
_cell.angle_beta   90.00
_cell.angle_gamma   90.00
#
_symmetry.space_group_name_H-M   'P 1'
#
loop_
_entity.id
_entity.type
_entity.pdbx_description
1 polymer ?
#
loop_
_entity_poly.entity_id
_entity_poly.type
_entity_poly.pdbx_seq_one_letter_code
_entity_poly.pdbx_strand_id
1 'polypeptide(L)'
;MNFYEKESVSLYLQELEYIEEIDSGKQHISFLSHPSLGRVLIINGEIQHIEAYQALYHELLLHLPAAFLPRVEKVLILGGGSLFAAYEALKYSTIRTVVLCDYDRAVLDLMGRHYSHAKEVLCDKRFHYVESDGWEFVKQCSERFDLVINDCLSVRNFLL
;
A
#
# COMPACT_ATOMS: atom_id res chain seq x y z
N MET A 1 15.03 10.09 -13.24
CA MET A 1 15.52 9.41 -12.03
C MET A 1 16.55 10.33 -11.38
N ASN A 2 16.22 10.83 -10.18
CA ASN A 2 17.12 11.76 -9.49
C ASN A 2 18.37 10.99 -9.03
N PHE A 3 19.55 11.50 -9.35
CA PHE A 3 20.85 10.89 -9.06
C PHE A 3 21.04 10.59 -7.55
N TYR A 4 20.44 11.40 -6.68
CA TYR A 4 20.49 11.26 -5.23
C TYR A 4 19.67 10.08 -4.66
N GLU A 5 18.57 9.67 -5.29
CA GLU A 5 17.82 8.49 -4.88
C GLU A 5 18.56 7.19 -5.21
N LYS A 6 19.29 7.15 -6.32
CA LYS A 6 20.05 5.97 -6.73
C LYS A 6 21.24 5.66 -5.82
N GLU A 7 21.95 6.67 -5.33
CA GLU A 7 23.12 6.47 -4.46
C GLU A 7 22.72 6.14 -3.02
N SER A 8 21.71 6.81 -2.48
CA SER A 8 21.22 6.51 -1.13
C SER A 8 20.58 5.12 -1.04
N VAL A 9 19.80 4.73 -2.05
CA VAL A 9 19.21 3.40 -2.13
C VAL A 9 20.28 2.31 -2.30
N SER A 10 21.31 2.53 -3.13
CA SER A 10 22.37 1.54 -3.34
C SER A 10 23.21 1.28 -2.08
N LEU A 11 23.35 2.25 -1.19
CA LEU A 11 24.11 2.08 0.06
C LEU A 11 23.35 1.20 1.07
N TYR A 12 22.02 1.26 1.08
CA TYR A 12 21.16 0.45 1.97
C TYR A 12 20.85 -0.93 1.40
N LEU A 13 21.06 -1.16 0.11
CA LEU A 13 20.68 -2.39 -0.58
C LEU A 13 21.80 -3.46 -0.64
N GLN A 14 22.94 -3.24 0.00
CA GLN A 14 24.09 -4.16 -0.11
C GLN A 14 23.90 -5.52 0.58
N GLU A 15 22.91 -5.64 1.48
CA GLU A 15 22.67 -6.87 2.26
C GLU A 15 21.27 -7.45 1.99
N LEU A 16 20.68 -7.16 0.83
CA LEU A 16 19.37 -7.67 0.47
C LEU A 16 19.44 -9.10 -0.03
N GLU A 17 18.63 -9.95 0.59
CA GLU A 17 18.39 -11.32 0.15
C GLU A 17 17.00 -11.47 -0.46
N TYR A 18 16.89 -12.11 -1.61
CA TYR A 18 15.62 -12.37 -2.26
C TYR A 18 14.80 -13.39 -1.48
N ILE A 19 13.54 -13.05 -1.16
CA ILE A 19 12.55 -13.97 -0.62
C ILE A 19 11.67 -14.50 -1.77
N GLU A 20 11.16 -13.60 -2.60
CA GLU A 20 10.26 -13.94 -3.70
C GLU A 20 10.37 -12.90 -4.82
N GLU A 21 10.23 -13.33 -6.07
CA GLU A 21 10.22 -12.47 -7.24
C GLU A 21 9.04 -12.87 -8.13
N ILE A 22 8.26 -11.89 -8.56
CA ILE A 22 7.03 -12.10 -9.33
C ILE A 22 7.03 -11.14 -10.52
N ASP A 23 6.80 -11.69 -11.70
CA ASP A 23 6.37 -10.90 -12.86
C ASP A 23 4.85 -11.15 -13.04
N SER A 24 4.05 -10.14 -12.69
CA SER A 24 2.59 -10.22 -12.78
C SER A 24 2.05 -9.96 -14.20
N GLY A 25 2.93 -9.60 -15.13
CA GLY A 25 2.55 -9.08 -16.44
C GLY A 25 2.11 -7.59 -16.40
N LYS A 26 1.94 -7.02 -15.22
CA LYS A 26 1.68 -5.60 -14.99
C LYS A 26 2.87 -4.93 -14.32
N GLN A 27 3.49 -5.62 -13.37
CA GLN A 27 4.60 -5.13 -12.56
C GLN A 27 5.63 -6.23 -12.33
N HIS A 28 6.88 -5.81 -12.22
CA HIS A 28 7.95 -6.64 -11.69
C HIS A 28 8.09 -6.37 -10.19
N ILE A 29 7.83 -7.37 -9.37
CA ILE A 29 7.74 -7.28 -7.92
C ILE A 29 8.88 -8.09 -7.32
N SER A 30 9.76 -7.44 -6.56
CA SER A 30 10.82 -8.10 -5.80
C SER A 30 10.54 -7.95 -4.31
N PHE A 31 10.47 -9.05 -3.60
CA PHE A 31 10.29 -9.09 -2.15
C PHE A 31 11.55 -9.65 -1.51
N LEU A 32 12.15 -8.86 -0.64
CA LEU A 32 13.49 -9.10 -0.13
C LEU A 32 13.51 -9.00 1.40
N SER A 33 14.57 -9.51 2.02
CA SER A 33 14.90 -9.29 3.43
C SER A 33 16.18 -8.49 3.56
N HIS A 34 16.25 -7.68 4.60
CA HIS A 34 17.45 -6.95 5.00
C HIS A 34 17.63 -7.07 6.52
N PRO A 35 18.86 -7.30 7.04
CA PRO A 35 19.08 -7.56 8.47
C PRO A 35 18.57 -6.47 9.42
N SER A 36 18.69 -5.20 9.00
CA SER A 36 18.32 -4.05 9.84
C SER A 36 16.97 -3.40 9.44
N LEU A 37 16.50 -3.60 8.21
CA LEU A 37 15.30 -2.95 7.67
C LEU A 37 14.08 -3.88 7.68
N GLY A 38 14.29 -5.16 7.95
CA GLY A 38 13.25 -6.17 7.80
C GLY A 38 12.95 -6.47 6.33
N ARG A 39 11.70 -6.68 6.00
CA ARG A 39 11.28 -6.98 4.64
C ARG A 39 11.15 -5.72 3.81
N VAL A 40 11.56 -5.83 2.55
CA VAL A 40 11.55 -4.72 1.58
C VAL A 40 10.78 -5.16 0.35
N LEU A 41 9.82 -4.35 -0.07
CA LEU A 41 9.08 -4.53 -1.31
C LEU A 41 9.58 -3.51 -2.33
N ILE A 42 10.00 -4.01 -3.49
CA ILE A 42 10.43 -3.21 -4.63
C ILE A 42 9.50 -3.53 -5.80
N ILE A 43 8.95 -2.52 -6.44
CA ILE A 43 8.11 -2.68 -7.63
C ILE A 43 8.69 -1.84 -8.75
N ASN A 44 8.97 -2.48 -9.89
CA ASN A 44 9.58 -1.84 -11.07
C ASN A 44 10.88 -1.09 -10.75
N GLY A 45 11.66 -1.62 -9.79
CA GLY A 45 12.93 -1.03 -9.36
C GLY A 45 12.81 0.14 -8.38
N GLU A 46 11.59 0.46 -7.90
CA GLU A 46 11.34 1.50 -6.89
C GLU A 46 10.93 0.86 -5.55
N ILE A 47 11.51 1.32 -4.45
CA ILE A 47 11.14 0.85 -3.11
C ILE A 47 9.73 1.34 -2.79
N GLN A 48 8.85 0.40 -2.46
CA GLN A 48 7.46 0.65 -2.12
C GLN A 48 7.19 0.49 -0.62
N HIS A 49 7.98 -0.36 0.03
CA HIS A 49 7.76 -0.68 1.43
C HIS A 49 9.06 -1.10 2.09
N ILE A 50 9.28 -0.61 3.31
CA ILE A 50 10.35 -1.03 4.22
C ILE A 50 9.70 -1.33 5.57
N GLU A 51 9.80 -2.58 6.05
CA GLU A 51 9.11 -3.04 7.25
C GLU A 51 9.43 -2.21 8.49
N ALA A 52 10.67 -1.77 8.64
CA ALA A 52 11.09 -0.95 9.80
C ALA A 52 10.37 0.41 9.90
N TYR A 53 9.87 0.96 8.79
CA TYR A 53 9.24 2.29 8.75
C TYR A 53 7.75 2.26 8.46
N GLN A 54 7.23 1.12 8.07
CA GLN A 54 5.87 1.02 7.56
C GLN A 54 4.80 1.40 8.60
N ALA A 55 4.99 1.06 9.88
CA ALA A 55 4.02 1.37 10.92
C ALA A 55 3.84 2.90 11.05
N LEU A 56 4.94 3.63 11.21
CA LEU A 56 4.90 5.09 11.32
C LEU A 56 4.25 5.74 10.10
N TYR A 57 4.60 5.28 8.90
CA TYR A 57 4.05 5.82 7.65
C TYR A 57 2.53 5.63 7.57
N HIS A 58 2.04 4.41 7.74
CA HIS A 58 0.62 4.11 7.56
C HIS A 58 -0.26 4.58 8.72
N GLU A 59 0.27 4.58 9.94
CA GLU A 59 -0.41 5.21 11.08
C GLU A 59 -0.64 6.70 10.85
N LEU A 60 0.37 7.44 10.41
CA LEU A 60 0.23 8.87 10.11
C LEU A 60 -0.69 9.09 8.91
N LEU A 61 -0.55 8.28 7.85
CA LEU A 61 -1.33 8.39 6.63
C LEU A 61 -2.84 8.25 6.90
N LEU A 62 -3.24 7.39 7.83
CA LEU A 62 -4.64 7.15 8.15
C LEU A 62 -5.13 7.95 9.36
N HIS A 63 -4.43 7.83 10.50
CA HIS A 63 -4.96 8.36 11.77
C HIS A 63 -4.95 9.88 11.81
N LEU A 64 -3.96 10.51 11.19
CA LEU A 64 -3.88 11.97 11.20
C LEU A 64 -5.08 12.61 10.51
N PRO A 65 -5.42 12.31 9.25
CA PRO A 65 -6.62 12.89 8.63
C PRO A 65 -7.92 12.42 9.31
N ALA A 66 -8.00 11.18 9.77
CA ALA A 66 -9.18 10.67 10.48
C ALA A 66 -9.48 11.46 11.77
N ALA A 67 -8.44 11.94 12.48
CA ALA A 67 -8.62 12.70 13.71
C ALA A 67 -9.27 14.08 13.50
N PHE A 68 -9.25 14.63 12.29
CA PHE A 68 -9.92 15.90 11.95
C PHE A 68 -11.36 15.72 11.48
N LEU A 69 -11.83 14.49 11.34
CA LEU A 69 -13.17 14.19 10.87
C LEU A 69 -14.07 13.83 12.06
N PRO A 70 -15.32 14.33 12.11
CA PRO A 70 -16.22 14.03 13.22
C PRO A 70 -16.61 12.55 13.30
N ARG A 71 -16.62 11.87 12.15
CA ARG A 71 -16.91 10.45 12.02
C ARG A 71 -16.42 9.95 10.67
N VAL A 72 -15.84 8.75 10.67
CA VAL A 72 -15.43 8.03 9.47
C VAL A 72 -16.11 6.67 9.48
N GLU A 73 -16.93 6.36 8.47
CA GLU A 73 -17.59 5.08 8.27
C GLU A 73 -17.15 4.39 6.97
N LYS A 74 -16.86 5.17 5.92
CA LYS A 74 -16.43 4.65 4.63
C LYS A 74 -15.08 5.23 4.23
N VAL A 75 -14.11 4.38 3.97
CA VAL A 75 -12.75 4.75 3.54
C VAL A 75 -12.48 4.22 2.15
N LEU A 76 -11.93 5.07 1.29
CA LEU A 76 -11.34 4.65 0.02
C LEU A 76 -9.82 4.78 0.12
N ILE A 77 -9.12 3.74 -0.32
CA ILE A 77 -7.66 3.72 -0.44
C ILE A 77 -7.34 3.51 -1.92
N LEU A 78 -6.63 4.45 -2.52
CA LEU A 78 -6.14 4.35 -3.89
C LEU A 78 -4.68 3.91 -3.84
N GLY A 79 -4.36 2.78 -4.47
CA GLY A 79 -3.10 2.08 -4.26
C GLY A 79 -3.10 1.31 -2.93
N GLY A 80 -1.94 1.19 -2.29
CA GLY A 80 -1.83 0.58 -0.98
C GLY A 80 -1.95 -0.95 -0.97
N GLY A 81 -1.55 -1.60 -2.05
CA GLY A 81 -1.55 -3.07 -2.18
C GLY A 81 -0.78 -3.79 -1.07
N SER A 82 0.04 -3.07 -0.30
CA SER A 82 0.68 -3.59 0.91
C SER A 82 -0.30 -3.94 2.05
N LEU A 83 -1.54 -3.45 1.98
CA LEU A 83 -2.64 -3.63 2.94
C LEU A 83 -2.43 -2.99 4.32
N PHE A 84 -1.34 -2.27 4.57
CA PHE A 84 -1.12 -1.63 5.87
C PHE A 84 -2.08 -0.48 6.13
N ALA A 85 -2.37 0.38 5.15
CA ALA A 85 -3.36 1.45 5.31
C ALA A 85 -4.76 0.88 5.59
N ALA A 86 -5.15 -0.21 4.92
CA ALA A 86 -6.40 -0.90 5.16
C ALA A 86 -6.43 -1.54 6.56
N TYR A 87 -5.32 -2.12 7.02
CA TYR A 87 -5.20 -2.65 8.38
C TYR A 87 -5.39 -1.55 9.43
N GLU A 88 -4.77 -0.39 9.27
CA GLU A 88 -4.96 0.74 10.18
C GLU A 88 -6.42 1.23 10.18
N ALA A 89 -7.06 1.29 9.01
CA ALA A 89 -8.47 1.66 8.91
C ALA A 89 -9.38 0.70 9.68
N LEU A 90 -9.16 -0.59 9.55
CA LEU A 90 -10.00 -1.62 10.16
C LEU A 90 -9.89 -1.70 11.69
N LYS A 91 -8.90 -1.04 12.31
CA LYS A 91 -8.81 -0.87 13.77
C LYS A 91 -9.95 -0.02 14.34
N TYR A 92 -10.58 0.84 13.52
CA TYR A 92 -11.69 1.67 13.97
C TYR A 92 -13.01 0.90 13.92
N SER A 93 -13.69 0.82 15.05
CA SER A 93 -15.03 0.21 15.13
C SER A 93 -16.11 1.00 14.41
N THR A 94 -15.90 2.29 14.17
CA THR A 94 -16.82 3.16 13.41
C THR A 94 -16.75 2.92 11.91
N ILE A 95 -15.63 2.43 11.38
CA ILE A 95 -15.47 2.16 9.95
C ILE A 95 -16.22 0.87 9.61
N ARG A 96 -17.14 0.99 8.66
CA ARG A 96 -18.03 -0.07 8.18
C ARG A 96 -17.60 -0.61 6.82
N THR A 97 -16.88 0.20 6.04
CA THR A 97 -16.45 -0.18 4.69
C THR A 97 -15.09 0.41 4.41
N VAL A 98 -14.16 -0.43 3.96
CA VAL A 98 -12.86 -0.04 3.41
C VAL A 98 -12.80 -0.57 2.00
N VAL A 99 -12.75 0.32 1.02
CA VAL A 99 -12.53 -0.02 -0.39
C VAL A 99 -11.08 0.27 -0.71
N LEU A 100 -10.35 -0.70 -1.20
CA LEU A 100 -8.99 -0.55 -1.69
C LEU A 100 -9.01 -0.79 -3.20
N CYS A 101 -8.58 0.22 -3.95
CA CYS A 101 -8.44 0.14 -5.39
C CYS A 101 -6.96 0.11 -5.75
N ASP A 102 -6.49 -1.03 -6.20
CA ASP A 102 -5.13 -1.21 -6.70
C ASP A 102 -5.19 -1.97 -8.02
N TYR A 103 -4.26 -1.69 -8.92
CA TYR A 103 -4.34 -2.25 -10.26
C TYR A 103 -3.67 -3.63 -10.39
N ASP A 104 -2.91 -4.06 -9.38
CA ASP A 104 -2.20 -5.34 -9.42
C ASP A 104 -2.46 -6.18 -8.16
N ARG A 105 -3.32 -7.17 -8.32
CA ARG A 105 -3.65 -8.11 -7.26
C ARG A 105 -2.44 -8.92 -6.76
N ALA A 106 -1.41 -9.10 -7.58
CA ALA A 106 -0.23 -9.89 -7.20
C ALA A 106 0.47 -9.33 -5.95
N VAL A 107 0.41 -8.00 -5.74
CA VAL A 107 0.95 -7.37 -4.52
C VAL A 107 0.16 -7.80 -3.29
N LEU A 108 -1.18 -7.76 -3.35
CA LEU A 108 -2.03 -8.17 -2.23
C LEU A 108 -1.81 -9.64 -1.87
N ASP A 109 -1.72 -10.49 -2.89
CA ASP A 109 -1.52 -11.93 -2.70
C ASP A 109 -0.15 -12.23 -2.10
N LEU A 110 0.90 -11.50 -2.51
CA LEU A 110 2.22 -11.56 -1.91
C LEU A 110 2.17 -11.17 -0.43
N MET A 111 1.57 -10.04 -0.11
CA MET A 111 1.45 -9.56 1.27
C MET A 111 0.65 -10.52 2.14
N GLY A 112 -0.44 -11.09 1.60
CA GLY A 112 -1.25 -12.11 2.26
C GLY A 112 -0.47 -13.40 2.59
N ARG A 113 0.56 -13.74 1.82
CA ARG A 113 1.43 -14.90 2.13
C ARG A 113 2.40 -14.61 3.28
N HIS A 114 2.92 -13.40 3.35
CA HIS A 114 4.05 -13.06 4.20
C HIS A 114 3.70 -12.30 5.49
N TYR A 115 2.51 -11.66 5.56
CA TYR A 115 2.13 -10.84 6.71
C TYR A 115 0.79 -11.27 7.33
N SER A 116 0.77 -11.38 8.67
CA SER A 116 -0.46 -11.71 9.40
C SER A 116 -1.53 -10.64 9.26
N HIS A 117 -1.17 -9.35 9.35
CA HIS A 117 -2.11 -8.25 9.19
C HIS A 117 -2.81 -8.25 7.82
N ALA A 118 -2.09 -8.62 6.76
CA ALA A 118 -2.66 -8.73 5.43
C ALA A 118 -3.73 -9.84 5.37
N LYS A 119 -3.46 -10.98 6.03
CA LYS A 119 -4.47 -12.06 6.16
C LYS A 119 -5.70 -11.59 6.93
N GLU A 120 -5.51 -10.83 8.01
CA GLU A 120 -6.61 -10.27 8.79
C GLU A 120 -7.47 -9.34 7.93
N VAL A 121 -6.85 -8.42 7.19
CA VAL A 121 -7.54 -7.51 6.25
C VAL A 121 -8.34 -8.29 5.21
N LEU A 122 -7.71 -9.26 4.54
CA LEU A 122 -8.34 -10.03 3.49
C LEU A 122 -9.54 -10.89 3.99
N CYS A 123 -9.58 -11.20 5.29
CA CYS A 123 -10.66 -11.93 5.92
C CYS A 123 -11.75 -11.02 6.54
N ASP A 124 -11.53 -9.71 6.67
CA ASP A 124 -12.47 -8.77 7.27
C ASP A 124 -13.62 -8.48 6.30
N LYS A 125 -14.88 -8.69 6.74
CA LYS A 125 -16.07 -8.48 5.92
C LYS A 125 -16.29 -7.04 5.49
N ARG A 126 -15.61 -6.09 6.12
CA ARG A 126 -15.68 -4.66 5.81
C ARG A 126 -14.70 -4.26 4.67
N PHE A 127 -13.74 -5.14 4.35
CA PHE A 127 -12.75 -4.90 3.33
C PHE A 127 -13.24 -5.34 1.94
N HIS A 128 -13.09 -4.48 0.96
CA HIS A 128 -13.43 -4.74 -0.44
C HIS A 128 -12.29 -4.33 -1.34
N TYR A 129 -11.77 -5.26 -2.11
CA TYR A 129 -10.75 -5.01 -3.11
C TYR A 129 -11.37 -4.80 -4.49
N VAL A 130 -10.91 -3.76 -5.18
CA VAL A 130 -11.24 -3.48 -6.58
C VAL A 130 -9.96 -3.47 -7.39
N GLU A 131 -9.83 -4.38 -8.33
CA GLU A 131 -8.71 -4.42 -9.26
C GLU A 131 -8.96 -3.45 -10.42
N SER A 132 -8.39 -2.26 -10.33
CA SER A 132 -8.55 -1.20 -11.31
C SER A 132 -7.43 -0.17 -11.19
N ASP A 133 -7.19 0.57 -12.27
CA ASP A 133 -6.47 1.84 -12.20
C ASP A 133 -7.24 2.81 -11.30
N GLY A 134 -6.55 3.45 -10.34
CA GLY A 134 -7.19 4.33 -9.36
C GLY A 134 -7.87 5.55 -10.00
N TRP A 135 -7.30 6.08 -11.09
CA TRP A 135 -7.87 7.21 -11.80
C TRP A 135 -9.16 6.83 -12.55
N GLU A 136 -9.14 5.68 -13.22
CA GLU A 136 -10.33 5.14 -13.90
C GLU A 136 -11.43 4.78 -12.90
N PHE A 137 -11.06 4.21 -11.75
CA PHE A 137 -12.00 3.93 -10.68
C PHE A 137 -12.70 5.21 -10.18
N VAL A 138 -11.94 6.26 -9.87
CA VAL A 138 -12.51 7.52 -9.35
C VAL A 138 -13.44 8.18 -10.36
N LYS A 139 -13.12 8.15 -11.67
CA LYS A 139 -14.00 8.70 -12.72
C LYS A 139 -15.37 8.01 -12.80
N GLN A 140 -15.40 6.71 -12.52
CA GLN A 140 -16.61 5.89 -12.64
C GLN A 140 -17.34 5.72 -11.31
N CYS A 141 -16.68 5.99 -10.20
CA CYS A 141 -17.23 5.80 -8.87
C CYS A 141 -18.27 6.87 -8.54
N SER A 142 -19.50 6.43 -8.28
CA SER A 142 -20.59 7.29 -7.80
C SER A 142 -20.75 7.27 -6.27
N GLU A 143 -20.02 6.42 -5.59
CA GLU A 143 -20.06 6.31 -4.13
C GLU A 143 -19.37 7.52 -3.47
N ARG A 144 -19.80 7.80 -2.25
CA ARG A 144 -19.16 8.81 -1.39
C ARG A 144 -18.42 8.14 -0.26
N PHE A 145 -17.24 8.67 0.03
CA PHE A 145 -16.37 8.23 1.11
C PHE A 145 -16.16 9.38 2.10
N ASP A 146 -16.06 9.03 3.37
CA ASP A 146 -15.77 10.03 4.42
C ASP A 146 -14.28 10.38 4.44
N LEU A 147 -13.43 9.42 4.05
CA LEU A 147 -11.99 9.57 3.97
C LEU A 147 -11.45 8.91 2.71
N VAL A 148 -10.63 9.62 1.97
CA VAL A 148 -9.88 9.08 0.82
C VAL A 148 -8.39 9.17 1.12
N ILE A 149 -7.72 8.03 1.07
CA ILE A 149 -6.28 7.90 1.22
C ILE A 149 -5.69 7.66 -0.17
N ASN A 150 -4.72 8.48 -0.55
CA ASN A 150 -3.92 8.23 -1.74
C ASN A 150 -2.57 7.65 -1.32
N ASP A 151 -2.43 6.35 -1.51
CA ASP A 151 -1.22 5.56 -1.26
C ASP A 151 -0.62 5.04 -2.57
N CYS A 152 -0.82 5.79 -3.65
CA CYS A 152 -0.20 5.54 -4.94
C CYS A 152 1.21 6.12 -4.97
N LEU A 153 2.19 5.25 -5.12
CA LEU A 153 3.59 5.64 -5.18
C LEU A 153 4.02 5.90 -6.63
N SER A 154 3.76 7.06 -7.15
CA SER A 154 4.59 7.69 -8.17
C SER A 154 4.12 9.12 -8.43
N VAL A 155 4.90 10.06 -7.97
CA VAL A 155 4.77 11.49 -8.33
C VAL A 155 4.91 11.70 -9.86
N ARG A 156 5.50 10.73 -10.58
CA ARG A 156 5.73 10.81 -12.03
C ARG A 156 4.46 10.75 -12.87
N ASN A 157 3.40 10.12 -12.37
CA ASN A 157 2.14 10.01 -13.12
C ASN A 157 1.20 11.21 -12.93
N PHE A 158 1.56 12.17 -12.07
CA PHE A 158 0.78 13.40 -11.84
C PHE A 158 1.32 14.63 -12.57
N LEU A 159 2.40 14.49 -13.36
CA LEU A 159 3.06 15.60 -14.09
C LEU A 159 2.94 15.48 -15.61
N LEU A 160 1.87 14.90 -16.12
CA LEU A 160 1.51 14.96 -17.55
C LEU A 160 0.23 15.76 -17.75
#